data_88dd902d68739e7c1c746cfb8dc2d3c0
#
_entry.id   88dd902d68739e7c1c746cfb8dc2d3c0
#
_cell.length_a   1.000
_cell.length_b   1.000
_cell.length_c   1.000
_cell.angle_alpha   90.00
_cell.angle_beta   90.00
_cell.angle_gamma   90.00
#
_symmetry.space_group_name_H-M   'P 1'
#
loop_
_entity.id
_entity.type
_entity.pdbx_description
1 polymer ?
#
loop_
_entity_poly.entity_id
_entity_poly.type
_entity_poly.pdbx_seq_one_letter_code
_entity_poly.pdbx_strand_id
1 'polypeptide(L)'
;IEKLEQLKNLDPSCVAADKKLAEVYYLNNKFDKAAEAYAHFINTPEATEDDLTKYSFALFLNHDFEKSLEVVRKGLQKNGRHAAFNRLAMYNYTDLKRYDEAEQAANAFFNASDNADYSYLDYRYYGALLSALKKYDQAVAEYGKALEKDSDQVDIWREIADAYELKNDYAQAITAYQKYYDALSQDKKTAESLFQLGRLYYGQGTSSDTLSVRPADRATALQAADSVFALVARQAPDSYLGDMWRARTNSAMDPETTEGLAKPYYEKVTEMLLAKNEPRYNSALIECYSYLGYYY
;
A
#
# COMPACT_ATOMS: atom_id res chain seq x y z
N ILE A 1 -21.37 -24.21 15.94
CA ILE A 1 -20.28 -23.74 16.81
C ILE A 1 -20.58 -24.11 18.25
N GLU A 2 -21.63 -23.56 18.86
CA GLU A 2 -21.96 -23.71 20.30
C GLU A 2 -21.92 -25.16 20.80
N LYS A 3 -22.53 -26.12 20.08
CA LYS A 3 -22.51 -27.55 20.47
C LYS A 3 -21.10 -28.16 20.43
N LEU A 4 -20.24 -27.69 19.52
CA LEU A 4 -18.86 -28.14 19.45
C LEU A 4 -18.02 -27.56 20.58
N GLU A 5 -18.26 -26.28 20.93
CA GLU A 5 -17.63 -25.63 22.09
C GLU A 5 -18.05 -26.32 23.39
N GLN A 6 -19.34 -26.68 23.53
CA GLN A 6 -19.83 -27.46 24.67
C GLN A 6 -19.14 -28.84 24.75
N LEU A 7 -19.00 -29.54 23.61
CA LEU A 7 -18.29 -30.83 23.56
C LEU A 7 -16.84 -30.66 23.98
N LYS A 8 -16.16 -29.61 23.50
CA LYS A 8 -14.76 -29.32 23.87
C LYS A 8 -14.60 -29.00 25.36
N ASN A 9 -15.59 -28.32 25.97
CA ASN A 9 -15.61 -28.05 27.40
C ASN A 9 -15.79 -29.35 28.23
N LEU A 10 -16.56 -30.32 27.70
CA LEU A 10 -16.75 -31.62 28.35
C LEU A 10 -15.53 -32.56 28.18
N ASP A 11 -14.94 -32.53 27.01
CA ASP A 11 -13.72 -33.30 26.69
C ASP A 11 -12.68 -32.41 26.02
N PRO A 12 -11.81 -31.73 26.80
CA PRO A 12 -10.75 -30.86 26.26
C PRO A 12 -9.73 -31.60 25.37
N SER A 13 -9.69 -32.95 25.42
CA SER A 13 -8.75 -33.74 24.59
C SER A 13 -9.36 -34.21 23.26
N CYS A 14 -10.61 -33.90 22.99
CA CYS A 14 -11.32 -34.33 21.78
C CYS A 14 -10.79 -33.67 20.50
N VAL A 15 -9.83 -34.32 19.81
CA VAL A 15 -9.24 -33.86 18.54
C VAL A 15 -10.29 -33.65 17.44
N ALA A 16 -11.31 -34.53 17.38
CA ALA A 16 -12.38 -34.40 16.39
C ALA A 16 -13.19 -33.12 16.58
N ALA A 17 -13.36 -32.67 17.83
CA ALA A 17 -14.02 -31.39 18.11
C ALA A 17 -13.13 -30.20 17.68
N ASP A 18 -11.84 -30.24 17.96
CA ASP A 18 -10.90 -29.22 17.51
C ASP A 18 -10.88 -29.10 15.98
N LYS A 19 -10.79 -30.21 15.28
CA LYS A 19 -10.80 -30.25 13.82
C LYS A 19 -12.08 -29.62 13.27
N LYS A 20 -13.21 -29.99 13.82
CA LYS A 20 -14.52 -29.45 13.34
C LYS A 20 -14.71 -27.99 13.72
N LEU A 21 -14.25 -27.55 14.88
CA LEU A 21 -14.23 -26.14 15.28
C LEU A 21 -13.34 -25.31 14.36
N ALA A 22 -12.13 -25.79 14.05
CA ALA A 22 -11.20 -25.11 13.15
C ALA A 22 -11.83 -24.87 11.77
N GLU A 23 -12.43 -25.90 11.15
CA GLU A 23 -13.14 -25.79 9.88
C GLU A 23 -14.28 -24.76 9.94
N VAL A 24 -15.13 -24.84 10.97
CA VAL A 24 -16.30 -23.96 11.10
C VAL A 24 -15.89 -22.52 11.38
N TYR A 25 -14.87 -22.29 12.21
CA TYR A 25 -14.35 -20.95 12.43
C TYR A 25 -13.73 -20.37 11.16
N TYR A 26 -12.95 -21.16 10.42
CA TYR A 26 -12.34 -20.75 9.15
C TYR A 26 -13.42 -20.33 8.12
N LEU A 27 -14.46 -21.17 7.94
CA LEU A 27 -15.57 -20.87 7.04
C LEU A 27 -16.42 -19.65 7.45
N ASN A 28 -16.36 -19.26 8.73
CA ASN A 28 -17.05 -18.07 9.25
C ASN A 28 -16.10 -16.86 9.40
N ASN A 29 -14.93 -16.89 8.77
CA ASN A 29 -13.90 -15.82 8.82
C ASN A 29 -13.44 -15.45 10.24
N LYS A 30 -13.55 -16.38 11.21
CA LYS A 30 -13.02 -16.23 12.58
C LYS A 30 -11.63 -16.83 12.64
N PHE A 31 -10.68 -16.16 11.96
CA PHE A 31 -9.36 -16.71 11.69
C PHE A 31 -8.50 -16.85 12.95
N ASP A 32 -8.69 -15.99 13.95
CA ASP A 32 -8.10 -16.09 15.28
C ASP A 32 -8.45 -17.44 15.96
N LYS A 33 -9.77 -17.70 16.07
CA LYS A 33 -10.28 -18.95 16.67
C LYS A 33 -9.98 -20.17 15.82
N ALA A 34 -9.98 -20.03 14.49
CA ALA A 34 -9.58 -21.11 13.61
C ALA A 34 -8.12 -21.50 13.85
N ALA A 35 -7.21 -20.53 13.94
CA ALA A 35 -5.80 -20.77 14.21
C ALA A 35 -5.58 -21.45 15.57
N GLU A 36 -6.28 -21.01 16.63
CA GLU A 36 -6.24 -21.67 17.94
C GLU A 36 -6.67 -23.14 17.86
N ALA A 37 -7.81 -23.42 17.21
CA ALA A 37 -8.32 -24.77 17.08
C ALA A 37 -7.42 -25.66 16.23
N TYR A 38 -6.86 -25.15 15.11
CA TYR A 38 -5.85 -25.87 14.32
C TYR A 38 -4.61 -26.20 15.14
N ALA A 39 -4.11 -25.29 15.97
CA ALA A 39 -2.91 -25.48 16.77
C ALA A 39 -3.01 -26.71 17.69
N HIS A 40 -4.20 -27.05 18.18
CA HIS A 40 -4.41 -28.17 19.08
C HIS A 40 -4.18 -29.53 18.41
N PHE A 41 -4.45 -29.68 17.11
CA PHE A 41 -4.36 -31.00 16.47
C PHE A 41 -3.41 -31.07 15.28
N ILE A 42 -2.87 -29.96 14.80
CA ILE A 42 -2.07 -29.93 13.57
C ILE A 42 -0.81 -30.80 13.59
N ASN A 43 -0.35 -31.19 14.78
CA ASN A 43 0.79 -32.10 14.96
C ASN A 43 0.35 -33.54 15.25
N THR A 44 -0.94 -33.86 15.20
CA THR A 44 -1.46 -35.22 15.40
C THR A 44 -1.50 -35.98 14.07
N PRO A 45 -1.58 -37.34 14.10
CA PRO A 45 -1.70 -38.13 12.88
C PRO A 45 -2.98 -37.85 12.06
N GLU A 46 -3.99 -37.29 12.68
CA GLU A 46 -5.28 -36.96 12.07
C GLU A 46 -5.21 -35.70 11.19
N ALA A 47 -4.15 -34.90 11.29
CA ALA A 47 -3.96 -33.71 10.51
C ALA A 47 -3.60 -34.03 9.06
N THR A 48 -4.37 -33.45 8.13
CA THR A 48 -4.18 -33.59 6.70
C THR A 48 -3.37 -32.42 6.11
N GLU A 49 -2.96 -32.53 4.85
CA GLU A 49 -2.32 -31.44 4.11
C GLU A 49 -3.27 -30.25 3.91
N ASP A 50 -4.57 -30.51 3.74
CA ASP A 50 -5.61 -29.48 3.68
C ASP A 50 -5.73 -28.73 5.01
N ASP A 51 -5.64 -29.42 6.15
CA ASP A 51 -5.62 -28.78 7.47
C ASP A 51 -4.39 -27.86 7.64
N LEU A 52 -3.19 -28.30 7.19
CA LEU A 52 -1.98 -27.48 7.18
C LEU A 52 -2.17 -26.23 6.31
N THR A 53 -2.78 -26.39 5.14
CA THR A 53 -3.06 -25.27 4.22
C THR A 53 -4.00 -24.26 4.85
N LYS A 54 -5.13 -24.71 5.38
CA LYS A 54 -6.12 -23.84 6.04
C LYS A 54 -5.55 -23.18 7.30
N TYR A 55 -4.77 -23.89 8.08
CA TYR A 55 -4.10 -23.35 9.27
C TYR A 55 -3.13 -22.23 8.89
N SER A 56 -2.26 -22.48 7.91
CA SER A 56 -1.30 -21.46 7.47
C SER A 56 -2.00 -20.22 6.90
N PHE A 57 -3.12 -20.39 6.18
CA PHE A 57 -3.96 -19.28 5.73
C PHE A 57 -4.62 -18.54 6.89
N ALA A 58 -5.17 -19.25 7.88
CA ALA A 58 -5.79 -18.61 9.04
C ALA A 58 -4.77 -17.75 9.81
N LEU A 59 -3.54 -18.25 9.99
CA LEU A 59 -2.44 -17.50 10.60
C LEU A 59 -2.05 -16.28 9.77
N PHE A 60 -1.96 -16.42 8.44
CA PHE A 60 -1.67 -15.30 7.54
C PHE A 60 -2.74 -14.20 7.64
N LEU A 61 -4.04 -14.58 7.57
CA LEU A 61 -5.15 -13.63 7.68
C LEU A 61 -5.28 -12.99 9.06
N ASN A 62 -4.73 -13.64 10.09
CA ASN A 62 -4.59 -13.10 11.45
C ASN A 62 -3.30 -12.29 11.66
N HIS A 63 -2.53 -12.02 10.58
CA HIS A 63 -1.25 -11.33 10.61
C HIS A 63 -0.14 -11.99 11.43
N ASP A 64 -0.26 -13.30 11.72
CA ASP A 64 0.76 -14.09 12.40
C ASP A 64 1.69 -14.76 11.38
N PHE A 65 2.41 -13.91 10.63
CA PHE A 65 3.18 -14.31 9.45
C PHE A 65 4.31 -15.29 9.76
N GLU A 66 4.99 -15.14 10.90
CA GLU A 66 6.08 -16.07 11.28
C GLU A 66 5.55 -17.47 11.57
N LYS A 67 4.45 -17.59 12.33
CA LYS A 67 3.84 -18.91 12.57
C LYS A 67 3.24 -19.51 11.29
N SER A 68 2.65 -18.67 10.43
CA SER A 68 2.21 -19.11 9.10
C SER A 68 3.37 -19.74 8.33
N LEU A 69 4.56 -19.09 8.31
CA LEU A 69 5.77 -19.64 7.67
C LEU A 69 6.27 -20.96 8.29
N GLU A 70 6.16 -21.13 9.61
CA GLU A 70 6.51 -22.41 10.26
C GLU A 70 5.65 -23.54 9.72
N VAL A 71 4.33 -23.30 9.58
CA VAL A 71 3.39 -24.29 9.03
C VAL A 71 3.65 -24.52 7.54
N VAL A 72 3.86 -23.45 6.77
CA VAL A 72 4.20 -23.50 5.35
C VAL A 72 5.45 -24.34 5.11
N ARG A 73 6.52 -24.15 5.89
CA ARG A 73 7.76 -24.95 5.78
C ARG A 73 7.51 -26.44 6.01
N LYS A 74 6.67 -26.80 6.99
CA LYS A 74 6.27 -28.21 7.20
C LYS A 74 5.53 -28.78 5.99
N GLY A 75 4.64 -27.99 5.37
CA GLY A 75 3.96 -28.40 4.14
C GLY A 75 4.92 -28.56 2.96
N LEU A 76 5.82 -27.60 2.74
CA LEU A 76 6.83 -27.65 1.67
C LEU A 76 7.86 -28.76 1.84
N GLN A 77 8.17 -29.19 3.07
CA GLN A 77 9.00 -30.36 3.32
C GLN A 77 8.36 -31.65 2.81
N LYS A 78 7.01 -31.74 2.85
CA LYS A 78 6.26 -32.89 2.34
C LYS A 78 6.09 -32.82 0.83
N ASN A 79 5.76 -31.62 0.31
CA ASN A 79 5.55 -31.38 -1.11
C ASN A 79 6.06 -29.98 -1.48
N GLY A 80 7.31 -29.88 -1.96
CA GLY A 80 7.95 -28.60 -2.33
C GLY A 80 7.30 -27.89 -3.53
N ARG A 81 6.41 -28.58 -4.26
CA ARG A 81 5.69 -28.03 -5.43
C ARG A 81 4.24 -27.63 -5.11
N HIS A 82 3.83 -27.70 -3.84
CA HIS A 82 2.46 -27.38 -3.44
C HIS A 82 2.17 -25.88 -3.62
N ALA A 83 1.23 -25.55 -4.52
CA ALA A 83 0.95 -24.17 -4.93
C ALA A 83 0.52 -23.27 -3.75
N ALA A 84 -0.37 -23.74 -2.87
CA ALA A 84 -0.86 -22.93 -1.76
C ALA A 84 0.27 -22.58 -0.75
N PHE A 85 1.20 -23.51 -0.48
CA PHE A 85 2.31 -23.22 0.42
C PHE A 85 3.34 -22.28 -0.21
N ASN A 86 3.67 -22.43 -1.50
CA ASN A 86 4.56 -21.51 -2.20
C ASN A 86 3.94 -20.10 -2.29
N ARG A 87 2.63 -20.01 -2.56
CA ARG A 87 1.86 -18.75 -2.51
C ARG A 87 2.00 -18.07 -1.15
N LEU A 88 1.70 -18.79 -0.08
CA LEU A 88 1.75 -18.24 1.28
C LEU A 88 3.18 -17.90 1.72
N ALA A 89 4.18 -18.65 1.26
CA ALA A 89 5.58 -18.30 1.50
C ALA A 89 5.89 -16.93 0.88
N MET A 90 5.50 -16.70 -0.38
CA MET A 90 5.67 -15.40 -1.05
C MET A 90 4.97 -14.29 -0.30
N TYR A 91 3.71 -14.46 0.10
CA TYR A 91 2.94 -13.45 0.82
C TYR A 91 3.58 -13.11 2.18
N ASN A 92 3.80 -14.12 3.01
CA ASN A 92 4.36 -13.92 4.34
C ASN A 92 5.76 -13.26 4.30
N TYR A 93 6.65 -13.71 3.41
CA TYR A 93 7.98 -13.12 3.28
C TYR A 93 7.90 -11.67 2.78
N THR A 94 6.95 -11.34 1.90
CA THR A 94 6.72 -9.96 1.43
C THR A 94 6.27 -9.06 2.57
N ASP A 95 5.28 -9.50 3.37
CA ASP A 95 4.78 -8.73 4.52
C ASP A 95 5.83 -8.57 5.62
N LEU A 96 6.68 -9.57 5.82
CA LEU A 96 7.83 -9.53 6.73
C LEU A 96 9.02 -8.74 6.16
N LYS A 97 8.93 -8.22 4.94
CA LYS A 97 9.99 -7.49 4.22
C LYS A 97 11.28 -8.32 4.02
N ARG A 98 11.13 -9.63 3.97
CA ARG A 98 12.20 -10.59 3.69
C ARG A 98 12.23 -10.86 2.19
N TYR A 99 12.67 -9.86 1.44
CA TYR A 99 12.46 -9.79 -0.01
C TYR A 99 13.24 -10.85 -0.81
N ASP A 100 14.42 -11.26 -0.36
CA ASP A 100 15.21 -12.31 -1.03
C ASP A 100 14.50 -13.66 -0.95
N GLU A 101 13.95 -14.01 0.22
CA GLU A 101 13.17 -15.23 0.40
C GLU A 101 11.81 -15.13 -0.31
N ALA A 102 11.21 -13.94 -0.32
CA ALA A 102 9.96 -13.69 -1.04
C ALA A 102 10.16 -13.92 -2.55
N GLU A 103 11.28 -13.46 -3.14
CA GLU A 103 11.58 -13.67 -4.57
C GLU A 103 11.78 -15.14 -4.90
N GLN A 104 12.47 -15.89 -4.03
CA GLN A 104 12.61 -17.33 -4.18
C GLN A 104 11.25 -18.06 -4.12
N ALA A 105 10.40 -17.67 -3.17
CA ALA A 105 9.05 -18.23 -3.03
C ALA A 105 8.15 -17.86 -4.22
N ALA A 106 8.24 -16.63 -4.74
CA ALA A 106 7.54 -16.20 -5.93
C ALA A 106 7.95 -17.04 -7.15
N ASN A 107 9.25 -17.25 -7.35
CA ASN A 107 9.77 -18.12 -8.42
C ASN A 107 9.26 -19.56 -8.28
N ALA A 108 9.23 -20.11 -7.07
CA ALA A 108 8.69 -21.44 -6.82
C ALA A 108 7.18 -21.48 -7.11
N PHE A 109 6.44 -20.45 -6.73
CA PHE A 109 4.99 -20.38 -6.96
C PHE A 109 4.64 -20.25 -8.44
N PHE A 110 5.20 -19.28 -9.16
CA PHE A 110 4.83 -18.99 -10.54
C PHE A 110 5.43 -19.95 -11.56
N ASN A 111 6.60 -20.53 -11.30
CA ASN A 111 7.35 -21.30 -12.29
C ASN A 111 7.48 -22.80 -11.99
N ALA A 112 7.26 -23.23 -10.74
CA ALA A 112 7.53 -24.59 -10.34
C ALA A 112 6.39 -25.28 -9.56
N SER A 113 5.31 -24.58 -9.21
CA SER A 113 4.19 -25.19 -8.48
C SER A 113 3.28 -25.99 -9.39
N ASP A 114 2.73 -27.07 -8.84
CA ASP A 114 1.78 -27.92 -9.53
C ASP A 114 0.37 -27.35 -9.44
N ASN A 115 -0.35 -27.33 -10.56
CA ASN A 115 -1.76 -26.93 -10.67
C ASN A 115 -2.07 -25.57 -10.04
N ALA A 116 -1.14 -24.60 -10.17
CA ALA A 116 -1.36 -23.27 -9.63
C ALA A 116 -2.45 -22.54 -10.42
N ASP A 117 -3.46 -22.06 -9.73
CA ASP A 117 -4.44 -21.11 -10.24
C ASP A 117 -4.12 -19.73 -9.68
N TYR A 118 -4.01 -18.74 -10.55
CA TYR A 118 -3.55 -17.40 -10.18
C TYR A 118 -4.72 -16.43 -10.05
N SER A 119 -4.83 -15.81 -8.86
CA SER A 119 -5.78 -14.74 -8.54
C SER A 119 -5.14 -13.36 -8.75
N TYR A 120 -5.98 -12.30 -8.70
CA TYR A 120 -5.47 -10.94 -8.71
C TYR A 120 -4.49 -10.67 -7.54
N LEU A 121 -4.73 -11.28 -6.39
CA LEU A 121 -3.92 -11.09 -5.19
C LEU A 121 -2.50 -11.64 -5.36
N ASP A 122 -2.33 -12.74 -6.10
CA ASP A 122 -1.01 -13.29 -6.42
C ASP A 122 -0.15 -12.31 -7.20
N TYR A 123 -0.71 -11.74 -8.25
CA TYR A 123 -0.04 -10.74 -9.07
C TYR A 123 0.20 -9.43 -8.32
N ARG A 124 -0.75 -9.01 -7.48
CA ARG A 124 -0.59 -7.82 -6.62
C ARG A 124 0.57 -7.99 -5.64
N TYR A 125 0.66 -9.13 -4.93
CA TYR A 125 1.77 -9.43 -4.02
C TYR A 125 3.10 -9.50 -4.74
N TYR A 126 3.12 -10.11 -5.93
CA TYR A 126 4.34 -10.16 -6.73
C TYR A 126 4.75 -8.77 -7.24
N GLY A 127 3.80 -7.95 -7.66
CA GLY A 127 4.04 -6.55 -7.98
C GLY A 127 4.62 -5.75 -6.82
N ALA A 128 4.04 -5.91 -5.61
CA ALA A 128 4.53 -5.26 -4.39
C ALA A 128 5.98 -5.68 -4.04
N LEU A 129 6.27 -6.97 -4.15
CA LEU A 129 7.63 -7.50 -3.98
C LEU A 129 8.62 -6.89 -4.98
N LEU A 130 8.26 -6.88 -6.26
CA LEU A 130 9.10 -6.32 -7.32
C LEU A 130 9.33 -4.82 -7.14
N SER A 131 8.32 -4.08 -6.68
CA SER A 131 8.45 -2.66 -6.33
C SER A 131 9.43 -2.45 -5.18
N ALA A 132 9.35 -3.28 -4.13
CA ALA A 132 10.27 -3.25 -3.01
C ALA A 132 11.73 -3.58 -3.42
N LEU A 133 11.89 -4.46 -4.41
CA LEU A 133 13.17 -4.78 -5.06
C LEU A 133 13.62 -3.73 -6.10
N LYS A 134 12.90 -2.61 -6.23
CA LYS A 134 13.14 -1.54 -7.21
C LYS A 134 13.05 -1.98 -8.67
N LYS A 135 12.38 -3.08 -8.95
CA LYS A 135 12.10 -3.60 -10.30
C LYS A 135 10.77 -3.01 -10.82
N TYR A 136 10.67 -1.70 -10.90
CA TYR A 136 9.41 -0.96 -11.07
C TYR A 136 8.64 -1.33 -12.34
N ASP A 137 9.31 -1.48 -13.48
CA ASP A 137 8.64 -1.86 -14.74
C ASP A 137 8.00 -3.24 -14.66
N GLN A 138 8.69 -4.18 -13.99
CA GLN A 138 8.14 -5.50 -13.75
C GLN A 138 6.98 -5.46 -12.76
N ALA A 139 7.08 -4.63 -11.70
CA ALA A 139 6.00 -4.42 -10.74
C ALA A 139 4.73 -3.93 -11.44
N VAL A 140 4.83 -2.92 -12.29
CA VAL A 140 3.71 -2.38 -13.07
C VAL A 140 3.09 -3.45 -13.98
N ALA A 141 3.91 -4.30 -14.61
CA ALA A 141 3.41 -5.39 -15.44
C ALA A 141 2.60 -6.42 -14.62
N GLU A 142 3.07 -6.78 -13.42
CA GLU A 142 2.34 -7.70 -12.54
C GLU A 142 1.06 -7.07 -11.98
N TYR A 143 1.08 -5.81 -11.59
CA TYR A 143 -0.13 -5.06 -11.22
C TYR A 143 -1.15 -4.99 -12.38
N GLY A 144 -0.67 -4.85 -13.62
CA GLY A 144 -1.52 -4.93 -14.81
C GLY A 144 -2.25 -6.28 -14.92
N LYS A 145 -1.54 -7.39 -14.71
CA LYS A 145 -2.15 -8.74 -14.68
C LYS A 145 -3.15 -8.90 -13.53
N ALA A 146 -2.89 -8.26 -12.39
CA ALA A 146 -3.85 -8.25 -11.29
C ALA A 146 -5.17 -7.57 -11.68
N LEU A 147 -5.11 -6.42 -12.36
CA LEU A 147 -6.29 -5.71 -12.88
C LEU A 147 -7.00 -6.49 -14.02
N GLU A 148 -6.28 -7.27 -14.83
CA GLU A 148 -6.88 -8.18 -15.81
C GLU A 148 -7.69 -9.30 -15.15
N LYS A 149 -7.25 -9.76 -13.96
CA LYS A 149 -7.97 -10.77 -13.18
C LYS A 149 -9.18 -10.20 -12.44
N ASP A 150 -9.06 -8.99 -11.92
CA ASP A 150 -10.13 -8.31 -11.19
C ASP A 150 -9.98 -6.78 -11.36
N SER A 151 -10.75 -6.21 -12.29
CA SER A 151 -10.74 -4.77 -12.59
C SER A 151 -11.32 -3.89 -11.49
N ASP A 152 -12.07 -4.47 -10.53
CA ASP A 152 -12.71 -3.73 -9.45
C ASP A 152 -11.74 -3.41 -8.30
N GLN A 153 -10.50 -3.93 -8.36
CA GLN A 153 -9.43 -3.66 -7.40
C GLN A 153 -8.79 -2.29 -7.65
N VAL A 154 -9.54 -1.22 -7.43
CA VAL A 154 -9.12 0.16 -7.76
C VAL A 154 -7.83 0.60 -7.06
N ASP A 155 -7.53 0.08 -5.86
CA ASP A 155 -6.29 0.38 -5.13
C ASP A 155 -5.02 -0.01 -5.88
N ILE A 156 -5.10 -0.97 -6.81
CA ILE A 156 -3.95 -1.37 -7.64
C ILE A 156 -3.49 -0.22 -8.54
N TRP A 157 -4.39 0.66 -9.00
CA TRP A 157 -4.00 1.86 -9.75
C TRP A 157 -3.12 2.82 -8.93
N ARG A 158 -3.36 2.91 -7.61
CA ARG A 158 -2.50 3.66 -6.71
C ARG A 158 -1.12 3.00 -6.57
N GLU A 159 -1.07 1.69 -6.43
CA GLU A 159 0.20 0.94 -6.36
C GLU A 159 1.02 1.07 -7.65
N ILE A 160 0.36 1.12 -8.81
CA ILE A 160 1.00 1.44 -10.11
C ILE A 160 1.55 2.87 -10.10
N ALA A 161 0.78 3.84 -9.58
CA ALA A 161 1.23 5.23 -9.50
C ALA A 161 2.44 5.36 -8.56
N ASP A 162 2.42 4.70 -7.41
CA ASP A 162 3.53 4.67 -6.46
C ASP A 162 4.81 4.07 -7.10
N ALA A 163 4.67 2.99 -7.87
CA ALA A 163 5.80 2.39 -8.59
C ALA A 163 6.40 3.34 -9.64
N TYR A 164 5.57 4.06 -10.39
CA TYR A 164 6.04 5.08 -11.33
C TYR A 164 6.63 6.31 -10.63
N GLU A 165 6.08 6.76 -9.48
CA GLU A 165 6.67 7.83 -8.67
C GLU A 165 8.07 7.46 -8.20
N LEU A 166 8.25 6.24 -7.66
CA LEU A 166 9.55 5.72 -7.24
C LEU A 166 10.57 5.60 -8.38
N LYS A 167 10.09 5.42 -9.62
CA LYS A 167 10.90 5.45 -10.84
C LYS A 167 11.19 6.87 -11.33
N ASN A 168 10.57 7.90 -10.73
CA ASN A 168 10.53 9.30 -11.18
C ASN A 168 9.81 9.49 -12.52
N ASP A 169 8.98 8.56 -12.96
CA ASP A 169 8.12 8.70 -14.14
C ASP A 169 6.78 9.34 -13.74
N TYR A 170 6.85 10.63 -13.42
CA TYR A 170 5.69 11.38 -12.90
C TYR A 170 4.52 11.42 -13.88
N ALA A 171 4.76 11.42 -15.19
CA ALA A 171 3.69 11.44 -16.18
C ALA A 171 2.81 10.20 -16.11
N GLN A 172 3.43 9.02 -16.00
CA GLN A 172 2.72 7.75 -15.83
C GLN A 172 2.11 7.65 -14.41
N ALA A 173 2.82 8.13 -13.39
CA ALA A 173 2.31 8.16 -12.02
C ALA A 173 1.01 8.99 -11.92
N ILE A 174 0.98 10.19 -12.52
CA ILE A 174 -0.22 11.05 -12.58
C ILE A 174 -1.35 10.31 -13.30
N THR A 175 -1.06 9.72 -14.45
CA THR A 175 -2.08 8.99 -15.24
C THR A 175 -2.69 7.83 -14.45
N ALA A 176 -1.87 7.05 -13.76
CA ALA A 176 -2.33 5.93 -12.95
C ALA A 176 -3.10 6.43 -11.71
N TYR A 177 -2.60 7.48 -11.03
CA TYR A 177 -3.27 8.02 -9.86
C TYR A 177 -4.62 8.68 -10.20
N GLN A 178 -4.75 9.31 -11.37
CA GLN A 178 -6.04 9.83 -11.84
C GLN A 178 -7.05 8.72 -12.02
N LYS A 179 -6.67 7.57 -12.61
CA LYS A 179 -7.56 6.40 -12.72
C LYS A 179 -8.02 5.91 -11.34
N TYR A 180 -7.10 5.85 -10.37
CA TYR A 180 -7.44 5.55 -8.99
C TYR A 180 -8.45 6.55 -8.44
N TYR A 181 -8.13 7.86 -8.52
CA TYR A 181 -8.96 8.93 -7.97
C TYR A 181 -10.36 8.98 -8.61
N ASP A 182 -10.45 8.79 -9.93
CA ASP A 182 -11.72 8.82 -10.65
C ASP A 182 -12.62 7.65 -10.27
N ALA A 183 -12.03 6.49 -9.99
CA ALA A 183 -12.73 5.27 -9.56
C ALA A 183 -13.18 5.31 -8.09
N LEU A 184 -12.67 6.23 -7.28
CA LEU A 184 -13.10 6.39 -5.89
C LEU A 184 -14.56 6.84 -5.79
N SER A 185 -15.28 6.29 -4.82
CA SER A 185 -16.57 6.84 -4.38
C SER A 185 -16.41 8.24 -3.79
N GLN A 186 -17.48 9.03 -3.80
CA GLN A 186 -17.42 10.45 -3.38
C GLN A 186 -16.96 10.63 -1.93
N ASP A 187 -17.30 9.74 -1.03
CA ASP A 187 -16.87 9.74 0.37
C ASP A 187 -15.36 9.48 0.55
N LYS A 188 -14.71 8.83 -0.42
CA LYS A 188 -13.27 8.56 -0.45
C LYS A 188 -12.47 9.64 -1.20
N LYS A 189 -13.12 10.58 -1.89
CA LYS A 189 -12.48 11.72 -2.56
C LYS A 189 -12.15 12.82 -1.55
N THR A 190 -11.19 12.55 -0.69
CA THR A 190 -10.80 13.40 0.43
C THR A 190 -9.70 14.39 0.05
N ALA A 191 -9.46 15.37 0.93
CA ALA A 191 -8.32 16.28 0.80
C ALA A 191 -6.97 15.55 0.74
N GLU A 192 -6.86 14.39 1.40
CA GLU A 192 -5.65 13.56 1.36
C GLU A 192 -5.42 12.92 -0.02
N SER A 193 -6.48 12.37 -0.63
CA SER A 193 -6.36 11.80 -1.99
C SER A 193 -6.04 12.88 -3.04
N LEU A 194 -6.60 14.08 -2.91
CA LEU A 194 -6.21 15.24 -3.74
C LEU A 194 -4.77 15.67 -3.48
N PHE A 195 -4.35 15.67 -2.22
CA PHE A 195 -2.99 16.07 -1.84
C PHE A 195 -1.93 15.20 -2.52
N GLN A 196 -2.13 13.89 -2.60
CA GLN A 196 -1.21 13.00 -3.31
C GLN A 196 -1.16 13.31 -4.80
N LEU A 197 -2.30 13.59 -5.44
CA LEU A 197 -2.30 14.02 -6.85
C LEU A 197 -1.53 15.32 -7.05
N GLY A 198 -1.73 16.30 -6.16
CA GLY A 198 -0.98 17.56 -6.18
C GLY A 198 0.53 17.35 -6.04
N ARG A 199 0.95 16.42 -5.18
CA ARG A 199 2.36 16.07 -5.02
C ARG A 199 2.98 15.47 -6.29
N LEU A 200 2.25 14.62 -6.99
CA LEU A 200 2.73 14.05 -8.26
C LEU A 200 2.92 15.13 -9.31
N TYR A 201 1.97 16.05 -9.46
CA TYR A 201 2.12 17.20 -10.35
C TYR A 201 3.30 18.11 -9.96
N TYR A 202 3.46 18.39 -8.66
CA TYR A 202 4.61 19.14 -8.14
C TYR A 202 5.92 18.42 -8.46
N GLY A 203 6.00 17.11 -8.24
CA GLY A 203 7.17 16.29 -8.56
C GLY A 203 7.53 16.38 -10.06
N GLN A 204 6.55 16.31 -10.95
CA GLN A 204 6.77 16.49 -12.38
C GLN A 204 7.29 17.89 -12.70
N GLY A 205 6.70 18.93 -12.08
CA GLY A 205 7.08 20.32 -12.31
C GLY A 205 8.48 20.68 -11.80
N THR A 206 8.92 20.04 -10.73
CA THR A 206 10.23 20.28 -10.09
C THR A 206 11.27 19.20 -10.42
N SER A 207 10.94 18.23 -11.28
CA SER A 207 11.86 17.16 -11.67
C SER A 207 13.17 17.71 -12.21
N SER A 208 14.29 17.18 -11.76
CA SER A 208 15.63 17.48 -12.28
C SER A 208 15.91 16.80 -13.62
N ASP A 209 15.08 15.85 -14.04
CA ASP A 209 15.20 15.17 -15.32
C ASP A 209 14.79 16.10 -16.47
N THR A 210 15.77 16.77 -17.02
CA THR A 210 15.60 17.71 -18.14
C THR A 210 15.45 17.01 -19.49
N LEU A 211 15.77 15.71 -19.56
CA LEU A 211 15.68 14.94 -20.81
C LEU A 211 14.27 14.41 -21.03
N SER A 212 13.61 13.95 -19.97
CA SER A 212 12.27 13.35 -20.06
C SER A 212 11.13 14.36 -19.87
N VAL A 213 11.38 15.51 -19.21
CA VAL A 213 10.33 16.51 -18.93
C VAL A 213 10.70 17.86 -19.55
N ARG A 214 9.97 18.27 -20.60
CA ARG A 214 10.16 19.56 -21.28
C ARG A 214 9.82 20.73 -20.36
N PRO A 215 10.45 21.92 -20.51
CA PRO A 215 10.12 23.11 -19.71
C PRO A 215 8.64 23.48 -19.71
N ALA A 216 7.96 23.38 -20.87
CA ALA A 216 6.52 23.66 -20.97
C ALA A 216 5.68 22.68 -20.16
N ASP A 217 6.05 21.41 -20.13
CA ASP A 217 5.34 20.37 -19.37
C ASP A 217 5.53 20.61 -17.86
N ARG A 218 6.69 21.10 -17.43
CA ARG A 218 6.96 21.49 -16.04
C ARG A 218 6.08 22.65 -15.60
N ALA A 219 6.00 23.71 -16.41
CA ALA A 219 5.15 24.87 -16.12
C ALA A 219 3.67 24.45 -16.01
N THR A 220 3.21 23.63 -16.94
CA THR A 220 1.84 23.07 -16.91
C THR A 220 1.59 22.23 -15.67
N ALA A 221 2.57 21.39 -15.28
CA ALA A 221 2.46 20.57 -14.09
C ALA A 221 2.41 21.39 -12.80
N LEU A 222 3.22 22.46 -12.68
CA LEU A 222 3.15 23.36 -11.53
C LEU A 222 1.81 24.09 -11.45
N GLN A 223 1.25 24.56 -12.58
CA GLN A 223 -0.09 25.15 -12.60
C GLN A 223 -1.17 24.15 -12.16
N ALA A 224 -1.07 22.91 -12.62
CA ALA A 224 -1.98 21.83 -12.18
C ALA A 224 -1.82 21.55 -10.69
N ALA A 225 -0.59 21.48 -10.17
CA ALA A 225 -0.31 21.31 -8.75
C ALA A 225 -0.95 22.41 -7.90
N ASP A 226 -0.76 23.69 -8.27
CA ASP A 226 -1.39 24.81 -7.53
C ASP A 226 -2.92 24.71 -7.53
N SER A 227 -3.50 24.33 -8.68
CA SER A 227 -4.95 24.15 -8.80
C SER A 227 -5.47 23.03 -7.89
N VAL A 228 -4.76 21.91 -7.83
CA VAL A 228 -5.12 20.78 -6.95
C VAL A 228 -4.92 21.14 -5.48
N PHE A 229 -3.82 21.80 -5.11
CA PHE A 229 -3.60 22.24 -3.73
C PHE A 229 -4.61 23.32 -3.29
N ALA A 230 -5.13 24.13 -4.22
CA ALA A 230 -6.25 25.04 -3.94
C ALA A 230 -7.53 24.28 -3.58
N LEU A 231 -7.77 23.10 -4.20
CA LEU A 231 -8.88 22.23 -3.79
C LEU A 231 -8.63 21.63 -2.39
N VAL A 232 -7.41 21.19 -2.11
CA VAL A 232 -7.02 20.69 -0.78
C VAL A 232 -7.27 21.75 0.29
N ALA A 233 -6.83 23.00 0.07
CA ALA A 233 -7.04 24.11 1.01
C ALA A 233 -8.53 24.40 1.25
N ARG A 234 -9.37 24.26 0.21
CA ARG A 234 -10.83 24.44 0.34
C ARG A 234 -11.51 23.29 1.09
N GLN A 235 -11.08 22.05 0.89
CA GLN A 235 -11.65 20.88 1.57
C GLN A 235 -11.20 20.77 3.04
N ALA A 236 -10.01 21.27 3.36
CA ALA A 236 -9.44 21.22 4.71
C ALA A 236 -8.97 22.63 5.16
N PRO A 237 -9.88 23.59 5.36
CA PRO A 237 -9.54 24.98 5.63
C PRO A 237 -8.78 25.20 6.96
N ASP A 238 -8.92 24.29 7.93
CA ASP A 238 -8.19 24.35 9.20
C ASP A 238 -6.76 23.78 9.11
N SER A 239 -6.41 23.18 7.96
CA SER A 239 -5.08 22.64 7.67
C SER A 239 -4.28 23.66 6.85
N TYR A 240 -3.08 23.97 7.31
CA TYR A 240 -2.15 24.83 6.58
C TYR A 240 -1.54 24.15 5.35
N LEU A 241 -1.66 22.81 5.20
CA LEU A 241 -0.93 22.02 4.19
C LEU A 241 -1.28 22.43 2.76
N GLY A 242 -2.56 22.66 2.46
CA GLY A 242 -2.97 23.09 1.12
C GLY A 242 -2.30 24.41 0.70
N ASP A 243 -2.37 25.42 1.56
CA ASP A 243 -1.75 26.72 1.29
C ASP A 243 -0.22 26.66 1.31
N MET A 244 0.39 25.84 2.19
CA MET A 244 1.83 25.62 2.21
C MET A 244 2.35 25.02 0.91
N TRP A 245 1.65 24.02 0.36
CA TRP A 245 2.05 23.44 -0.92
C TRP A 245 1.76 24.35 -2.12
N ARG A 246 0.75 25.22 -2.01
CA ARG A 246 0.57 26.32 -2.97
C ARG A 246 1.74 27.28 -2.94
N ALA A 247 2.20 27.66 -1.73
CA ALA A 247 3.39 28.50 -1.57
C ALA A 247 4.62 27.88 -2.24
N ARG A 248 4.91 26.60 -1.96
CA ARG A 248 6.04 25.89 -2.58
C ARG A 248 5.91 25.81 -4.09
N THR A 249 4.71 25.53 -4.59
CA THR A 249 4.45 25.41 -6.03
C THR A 249 4.64 26.77 -6.74
N ASN A 250 4.14 27.85 -6.14
CA ASN A 250 4.29 29.20 -6.68
C ASN A 250 5.75 29.70 -6.56
N SER A 251 6.48 29.30 -5.52
CA SER A 251 7.93 29.55 -5.43
C SER A 251 8.71 28.81 -6.53
N ALA A 252 8.30 27.59 -6.88
CA ALA A 252 8.91 26.85 -7.99
C ALA A 252 8.58 27.45 -9.38
N MET A 253 7.46 28.16 -9.52
CA MET A 253 7.11 28.89 -10.74
C MET A 253 7.87 30.23 -10.85
N ASP A 254 8.27 30.84 -9.74
CA ASP A 254 8.97 32.12 -9.64
C ASP A 254 10.24 31.96 -8.79
N PRO A 255 11.26 31.20 -9.29
CA PRO A 255 12.43 30.82 -8.49
C PRO A 255 13.32 32.00 -8.08
N GLU A 256 13.33 33.09 -8.89
CA GLU A 256 14.04 34.32 -8.57
C GLU A 256 13.23 35.26 -7.67
N THR A 257 12.02 34.87 -7.31
CA THR A 257 11.10 35.64 -6.44
C THR A 257 10.80 37.05 -6.95
N THR A 258 10.86 37.23 -8.28
CA THR A 258 10.70 38.56 -8.93
C THR A 258 9.23 38.99 -8.99
N GLU A 259 8.30 38.05 -9.12
CA GLU A 259 6.86 38.30 -9.17
C GLU A 259 6.19 38.18 -7.80
N GLY A 260 6.85 37.48 -6.86
CA GLY A 260 6.35 37.24 -5.52
C GLY A 260 5.10 36.34 -5.51
N LEU A 261 5.02 35.38 -6.45
CA LEU A 261 3.85 34.50 -6.60
C LEU A 261 3.52 33.70 -5.33
N ALA A 262 4.54 33.28 -4.57
CA ALA A 262 4.36 32.50 -3.35
C ALA A 262 4.01 33.35 -2.11
N LYS A 263 4.26 34.67 -2.16
CA LYS A 263 4.09 35.56 -1.01
C LYS A 263 2.74 35.42 -0.30
N PRO A 264 1.59 35.57 -0.99
CA PRO A 264 0.29 35.55 -0.30
C PRO A 264 0.01 34.23 0.44
N TYR A 265 0.56 33.14 -0.04
CA TYR A 265 0.39 31.83 0.59
C TYR A 265 1.29 31.65 1.80
N TYR A 266 2.56 32.08 1.73
CA TYR A 266 3.46 32.07 2.89
C TYR A 266 2.98 33.01 4.00
N GLU A 267 2.45 34.19 3.66
CA GLU A 267 1.85 35.09 4.64
C GLU A 267 0.66 34.43 5.34
N LYS A 268 -0.26 33.83 4.58
CA LYS A 268 -1.43 33.14 5.11
C LYS A 268 -1.03 31.96 6.01
N VAL A 269 -0.09 31.13 5.59
CA VAL A 269 0.42 30.00 6.41
C VAL A 269 1.06 30.53 7.71
N THR A 270 1.84 31.60 7.63
CA THR A 270 2.45 32.22 8.80
C THR A 270 1.38 32.65 9.81
N GLU A 271 0.34 33.35 9.37
CA GLU A 271 -0.77 33.77 10.22
C GLU A 271 -1.47 32.56 10.88
N MET A 272 -1.81 31.54 10.09
CA MET A 272 -2.45 30.31 10.59
C MET A 272 -1.61 29.60 11.65
N LEU A 273 -0.29 29.50 11.45
CA LEU A 273 0.58 28.75 12.36
C LEU A 273 0.93 29.54 13.62
N LEU A 274 1.07 30.87 13.52
CA LEU A 274 1.25 31.74 14.69
C LEU A 274 0.01 31.71 15.58
N ALA A 275 -1.19 31.72 15.01
CA ALA A 275 -2.43 31.61 15.78
C ALA A 275 -2.52 30.30 16.58
N LYS A 276 -1.96 29.19 16.04
CA LYS A 276 -1.90 27.89 16.73
C LYS A 276 -0.85 27.85 17.84
N ASN A 277 0.22 28.60 17.70
CA ASN A 277 1.31 28.76 18.69
C ASN A 277 1.88 27.42 19.23
N GLU A 278 2.13 26.46 18.35
CA GLU A 278 2.63 25.14 18.73
C GLU A 278 4.05 24.89 18.19
N PRO A 279 5.01 24.41 19.01
CA PRO A 279 6.40 24.17 18.59
C PRO A 279 6.55 23.23 17.39
N ARG A 280 5.62 22.31 17.17
CA ARG A 280 5.66 21.39 16.01
C ARG A 280 5.60 22.11 14.66
N TYR A 281 5.17 23.36 14.62
CA TYR A 281 5.09 24.16 13.39
C TYR A 281 6.33 25.03 13.13
N ASN A 282 7.34 25.02 14.02
CA ASN A 282 8.52 25.86 13.87
C ASN A 282 9.25 25.67 12.54
N SER A 283 9.37 24.43 12.05
CA SER A 283 10.02 24.18 10.74
C SER A 283 9.24 24.81 9.58
N ALA A 284 7.93 24.76 9.61
CA ALA A 284 7.09 25.39 8.60
C ALA A 284 7.16 26.92 8.67
N LEU A 285 7.19 27.51 9.89
CA LEU A 285 7.38 28.94 10.09
C LEU A 285 8.77 29.41 9.62
N ILE A 286 9.83 28.63 9.85
CA ILE A 286 11.17 28.94 9.34
C ILE A 286 11.15 29.01 7.80
N GLU A 287 10.51 28.06 7.13
CA GLU A 287 10.36 28.08 5.67
C GLU A 287 9.63 29.36 5.21
N CYS A 288 8.51 29.69 5.84
CA CYS A 288 7.73 30.89 5.52
C CYS A 288 8.58 32.16 5.69
N TYR A 289 9.24 32.32 6.83
CA TYR A 289 10.10 33.49 7.08
C TYR A 289 11.31 33.56 6.18
N SER A 290 11.88 32.42 5.79
CA SER A 290 13.00 32.39 4.83
C SER A 290 12.60 32.95 3.49
N TYR A 291 11.45 32.55 2.95
CA TYR A 291 10.94 33.10 1.70
C TYR A 291 10.56 34.58 1.82
N LEU A 292 9.78 34.93 2.85
CA LEU A 292 9.32 36.31 3.05
C LEU A 292 10.49 37.29 3.30
N GLY A 293 11.50 36.84 4.09
CA GLY A 293 12.71 37.67 4.33
C GLY A 293 13.58 37.84 3.09
N TYR A 294 13.55 36.93 2.12
CA TYR A 294 14.20 37.11 0.82
C TYR A 294 13.42 38.06 -0.09
N TYR A 295 12.09 37.95 -0.05
CA TYR A 295 11.18 38.77 -0.89
C TYR A 295 11.19 40.25 -0.50
N TYR A 296 11.21 40.60 0.82
CA TYR A 296 11.22 41.97 1.33
C TYR A 296 12.63 42.58 1.37
#